data_4a01fa5e08b6d93e6b2807277a35de16
#
_entry.id   4a01fa5e08b6d93e6b2807277a35de16
#
_cell.length_a   1.000
_cell.length_b   1.000
_cell.length_c   1.000
_cell.angle_alpha   90.00
_cell.angle_beta   90.00
_cell.angle_gamma   90.00
#
_symmetry.space_group_name_H-M   'P 1'
#
loop_
_entity.id
_entity.type
_entity.pdbx_description
1 polymer ?
#
loop_
_entity_poly.entity_id
_entity_poly.type
_entity_poly.pdbx_seq_one_letter_code
_entity_poly.pdbx_strand_id
1 'polypeptide(L)'
;MIWIISLNSSLGHIYSYEPKDHRLILLKSLENPNAKLKESDLVSDRPGHYQTMHSAKGAYEAPSSPHEVELDHFTKILANFLKKGLDNHQYKQLILCSAPHVGGVLLSNLDKQVTQALLINIKKNFVEENESVLINYLKENWCDIVRSNKI
;
A
#
# COMPACT_ATOMS: atom_id res chain seq x y z
N MET A 1 -0.14 12.84 15.91
CA MET A 1 -1.14 12.09 15.11
C MET A 1 -0.44 11.05 14.26
N ILE A 2 -0.97 9.86 14.26
CA ILE A 2 -0.37 8.74 13.54
C ILE A 2 -1.36 8.27 12.49
N TRP A 3 -0.90 8.04 11.28
CA TRP A 3 -1.71 7.41 10.25
C TRP A 3 -1.20 5.99 10.05
N ILE A 4 -2.13 5.11 9.70
CA ILE A 4 -1.82 3.72 9.41
C ILE A 4 -2.37 3.40 8.05
N ILE A 5 -1.55 2.82 7.19
CA ILE A 5 -2.03 2.32 5.92
C ILE A 5 -1.91 0.80 5.92
N SER A 6 -3.01 0.12 5.63
CA SER A 6 -3.03 -1.32 5.49
C SER A 6 -3.48 -1.63 4.08
N LEU A 7 -2.72 -2.45 3.36
CA LEU A 7 -3.06 -2.71 1.97
C LEU A 7 -2.62 -4.09 1.50
N ASN A 8 -3.37 -4.58 0.53
CA ASN A 8 -2.97 -5.73 -0.28
C ASN A 8 -3.08 -5.28 -1.75
N SER A 9 -2.99 -6.19 -2.68
CA SER A 9 -3.02 -5.83 -4.10
C SER A 9 -4.38 -5.32 -4.58
N SER A 10 -5.43 -5.56 -3.80
CA SER A 10 -6.79 -5.22 -4.20
C SER A 10 -7.37 -4.03 -3.46
N LEU A 11 -6.93 -3.78 -2.25
CA LEU A 11 -7.60 -2.85 -1.36
C LEU A 11 -6.61 -2.16 -0.45
N GLY A 12 -6.82 -0.90 -0.20
CA GLY A 12 -6.01 -0.13 0.74
C GLY A 12 -6.89 0.69 1.66
N HIS A 13 -6.57 0.66 2.93
CA HIS A 13 -7.28 1.45 3.94
C HIS A 13 -6.27 2.35 4.65
N ILE A 14 -6.64 3.62 4.82
CA ILE A 14 -5.82 4.56 5.58
C ILE A 14 -6.63 4.99 6.78
N TYR A 15 -6.01 4.88 7.95
CA TYR A 15 -6.65 5.20 9.22
C TYR A 15 -5.86 6.26 9.96
N SER A 16 -6.54 7.03 10.81
CA SER A 16 -5.85 7.77 11.85
C SER A 16 -5.91 6.95 13.13
N TYR A 17 -4.86 6.99 13.91
CA TYR A 17 -4.76 6.20 15.13
C TYR A 17 -4.32 7.07 16.28
N GLU A 18 -5.06 6.97 17.40
CA GLU A 18 -4.72 7.66 18.63
C GLU A 18 -4.30 6.63 19.67
N PRO A 19 -2.99 6.59 20.01
CA PRO A 19 -2.51 5.54 20.91
C PRO A 19 -3.06 5.64 22.33
N LYS A 20 -3.42 6.83 22.77
CA LYS A 20 -3.86 7.00 24.14
C LYS A 20 -5.10 6.18 24.45
N ASP A 21 -6.08 6.20 23.57
CA ASP A 21 -7.31 5.44 23.79
C ASP A 21 -7.50 4.38 22.71
N HIS A 22 -6.47 4.11 21.94
CA HIS A 22 -6.49 3.09 20.87
C HIS A 22 -7.65 3.29 19.90
N ARG A 23 -7.89 4.56 19.55
CA ARG A 23 -8.99 4.89 18.64
C ARG A 23 -8.50 4.88 17.21
N LEU A 24 -9.20 4.13 16.38
CA LEU A 24 -8.87 3.97 14.98
C LEU A 24 -10.01 4.51 14.14
N ILE A 25 -9.73 5.42 13.23
CA ILE A 25 -10.74 6.03 12.38
C ILE A 25 -10.34 5.84 10.93
N LEU A 26 -11.22 5.24 10.13
CA LEU A 26 -10.95 5.05 8.72
C LEU A 26 -11.09 6.38 7.99
N LEU A 27 -10.03 6.79 7.30
CA LEU A 27 -10.01 8.05 6.57
C LEU A 27 -10.25 7.85 5.08
N LYS A 28 -9.75 6.75 4.54
CA LYS A 28 -9.88 6.50 3.11
C LYS A 28 -9.81 5.01 2.83
N SER A 29 -10.64 4.57 1.91
CA SER A 29 -10.59 3.23 1.41
C SER A 29 -10.48 3.33 -0.11
N LEU A 30 -9.53 2.63 -0.69
CA LEU A 30 -9.33 2.64 -2.13
C LEU A 30 -9.24 1.23 -2.66
N GLU A 31 -9.96 0.96 -3.71
CA GLU A 31 -9.99 -0.34 -4.32
C GLU A 31 -9.22 -0.31 -5.63
N ASN A 32 -8.45 -1.35 -5.89
CA ASN A 32 -7.77 -1.50 -7.16
C ASN A 32 -8.72 -2.29 -8.07
N PRO A 33 -9.38 -1.64 -9.02
CA PRO A 33 -10.48 -2.29 -9.74
C PRO A 33 -10.06 -3.48 -10.58
N ASN A 34 -8.81 -3.53 -11.00
CA ASN A 34 -8.35 -4.58 -11.89
C ASN A 34 -7.62 -5.70 -11.18
N ALA A 35 -7.51 -5.63 -9.87
CA ALA A 35 -6.70 -6.59 -9.14
C ALA A 35 -7.27 -8.00 -9.19
N LYS A 36 -8.56 -8.15 -9.33
CA LYS A 36 -9.20 -9.46 -9.33
C LYS A 36 -9.25 -10.11 -10.69
N LEU A 37 -8.87 -9.38 -11.74
CA LEU A 37 -8.87 -9.95 -13.07
C LEU A 37 -7.62 -10.79 -13.25
N LYS A 38 -7.76 -11.88 -13.99
CA LYS A 38 -6.59 -12.65 -14.34
C LYS A 38 -5.77 -11.87 -15.35
N GLU A 39 -4.48 -12.13 -15.37
CA GLU A 39 -3.64 -11.43 -16.29
C GLU A 39 -4.10 -11.63 -17.73
N SER A 40 -4.57 -12.81 -18.06
CA SER A 40 -5.09 -13.05 -19.38
C SER A 40 -6.30 -12.17 -19.70
N ASP A 41 -7.11 -11.86 -18.72
CA ASP A 41 -8.26 -10.99 -18.94
C ASP A 41 -7.82 -9.55 -19.19
N LEU A 42 -6.78 -9.12 -18.52
CA LEU A 42 -6.28 -7.78 -18.70
C LEU A 42 -5.69 -7.55 -20.09
N VAL A 43 -5.20 -8.59 -20.71
CA VAL A 43 -4.63 -8.45 -22.05
C VAL A 43 -5.54 -8.96 -23.14
N SER A 44 -6.69 -9.46 -22.81
CA SER A 44 -7.57 -10.05 -23.81
C SER A 44 -8.12 -9.04 -24.80
N ASP A 45 -8.06 -7.80 -24.46
CA ASP A 45 -8.52 -6.77 -25.37
C ASP A 45 -7.51 -6.47 -26.44
N ARG A 46 -6.42 -7.18 -26.49
CA ARG A 46 -5.42 -6.94 -27.47
C ARG A 46 -5.25 -8.14 -28.28
N PRO A 47 -6.25 -8.43 -29.06
CA PRO A 47 -6.18 -9.64 -29.80
C PRO A 47 -4.98 -9.67 -30.69
N GLY A 48 -4.43 -10.75 -30.72
CA GLY A 48 -3.39 -10.95 -31.59
C GLY A 48 -2.23 -10.16 -31.41
N HIS A 49 -2.29 -9.35 -30.84
CA HIS A 49 -1.25 -8.65 -30.77
C HIS A 49 -0.25 -9.07 -29.86
N TYR A 50 -0.27 -9.60 -29.57
CA TYR A 50 0.51 -9.98 -28.88
C TYR A 50 1.28 -10.97 -29.10
N GLN A 51 1.24 -11.38 -29.59
CA GLN A 51 1.83 -12.25 -29.76
C GLN A 51 2.85 -12.12 -30.35
N THR A 52 3.05 -11.72 -30.57
CA THR A 52 3.85 -11.51 -31.07
C THR A 52 4.53 -10.79 -30.82
N MET A 53 4.56 -10.48 -30.67
CA MET A 53 5.08 -9.94 -30.49
C MET A 53 5.72 -10.00 -29.85
N HIS A 54 5.70 -10.41 -29.78
CA HIS A 54 6.31 -10.49 -29.24
C HIS A 54 7.15 -10.75 -29.34
N SER A 55 7.31 -11.04 -29.46
CA SER A 55 8.09 -11.36 -29.56
C SER A 55 9.03 -10.91 -29.83
N ALA A 56 9.13 -10.77 -30.08
CA ALA A 56 10.00 -10.26 -30.38
C ALA A 56 10.40 -9.43 -29.68
N LYS A 57 10.17 -9.13 -29.60
CA LYS A 57 10.45 -8.44 -28.97
C LYS A 57 10.87 -8.66 -28.02
N GLY A 58 10.89 -9.15 -27.92
CA GLY A 58 11.16 -9.41 -26.81
C GLY A 58 12.31 -9.08 -26.30
N ALA A 59 13.00 -8.89 -27.01
CA ALA A 59 14.09 -8.64 -26.53
C ALA A 59 13.98 -7.72 -25.49
N TYR A 60 13.27 -6.85 -25.54
CA TYR A 60 13.36 -6.02 -24.55
C TYR A 60 12.51 -6.50 -23.54
N GLU A 61 12.83 -6.29 -22.42
CA GLU A 61 12.15 -6.76 -21.46
C GLU A 61 11.02 -6.11 -21.29
N ALA A 62 10.06 -6.75 -21.20
CA ALA A 62 8.82 -6.24 -20.95
C ALA A 62 8.82 -5.64 -19.67
N PRO A 63 8.37 -4.53 -19.58
CA PRO A 63 8.36 -3.85 -18.40
C PRO A 63 7.58 -4.62 -17.42
N SER A 64 6.43 -4.48 -17.19
CA SER A 64 5.73 -5.09 -16.11
C SER A 64 4.51 -5.81 -16.66
N SER A 65 4.05 -6.81 -15.94
CA SER A 65 2.78 -7.44 -16.27
C SER A 65 1.66 -6.42 -16.08
N PRO A 66 0.49 -6.68 -16.66
CA PRO A 66 -0.66 -5.78 -16.42
C PRO A 66 -0.99 -5.59 -14.96
N HIS A 67 -0.89 -6.65 -14.15
CA HIS A 67 -1.14 -6.52 -12.72
C HIS A 67 -0.12 -5.61 -12.04
N GLU A 68 1.13 -5.68 -12.47
CA GLU A 68 2.16 -4.83 -11.88
C GLU A 68 1.94 -3.36 -12.23
N VAL A 69 1.51 -3.09 -13.45
CA VAL A 69 1.21 -1.72 -13.85
C VAL A 69 0.03 -1.17 -13.04
N GLU A 70 -1.00 -1.98 -12.85
CA GLU A 70 -2.16 -1.55 -12.07
C GLU A 70 -1.80 -1.35 -10.60
N LEU A 71 -0.94 -2.21 -10.07
CA LEU A 71 -0.50 -2.07 -8.70
C LEU A 71 0.32 -0.79 -8.52
N ASP A 72 1.15 -0.48 -9.48
CA ASP A 72 1.94 0.75 -9.43
C ASP A 72 1.02 1.98 -9.42
N HIS A 73 0.00 1.99 -10.27
CA HIS A 73 -0.97 3.10 -10.29
C HIS A 73 -1.73 3.20 -8.98
N PHE A 74 -2.17 2.07 -8.47
CA PHE A 74 -2.93 1.99 -7.22
C PHE A 74 -2.12 2.56 -6.06
N THR A 75 -0.86 2.14 -5.95
CA THR A 75 -0.01 2.61 -4.86
C THR A 75 0.37 4.07 -5.04
N LYS A 76 0.46 4.56 -6.27
CA LYS A 76 0.73 5.99 -6.49
C LYS A 76 -0.41 6.87 -6.01
N ILE A 77 -1.65 6.42 -6.18
CA ILE A 77 -2.79 7.16 -5.67
C ILE A 77 -2.75 7.23 -4.14
N LEU A 78 -2.42 6.10 -3.51
CA LEU A 78 -2.29 6.07 -2.06
C LEU A 78 -1.13 6.93 -1.59
N ALA A 79 0.00 6.88 -2.30
CA ALA A 79 1.16 7.68 -1.96
C ALA A 79 0.84 9.17 -2.03
N ASN A 80 0.07 9.59 -3.03
CA ASN A 80 -0.36 10.97 -3.15
C ASN A 80 -1.23 11.39 -1.98
N PHE A 81 -2.14 10.53 -1.55
CA PHE A 81 -2.99 10.83 -0.40
C PHE A 81 -2.14 11.01 0.85
N LEU A 82 -1.15 10.13 1.03
CA LEU A 82 -0.26 10.23 2.19
C LEU A 82 0.58 11.49 2.14
N LYS A 83 1.05 11.88 0.97
CA LYS A 83 1.85 13.10 0.81
C LYS A 83 1.02 14.34 1.15
N LYS A 84 -0.21 14.39 0.65
CA LYS A 84 -1.09 15.52 0.92
C LYS A 84 -1.40 15.62 2.42
N GLY A 85 -1.63 14.50 3.06
CA GLY A 85 -1.88 14.51 4.50
C GLY A 85 -0.69 15.03 5.29
N LEU A 86 0.50 14.62 4.90
CA LEU A 86 1.71 15.09 5.58
C LEU A 86 1.93 16.60 5.34
N ASP A 87 1.74 17.05 4.11
CA ASP A 87 1.90 18.48 3.77
C ASP A 87 0.89 19.34 4.52
N ASN A 88 -0.28 18.79 4.80
CA ASN A 88 -1.32 19.50 5.55
C ASN A 88 -1.20 19.28 7.07
N HIS A 89 -0.11 18.69 7.51
CA HIS A 89 0.16 18.46 8.94
C HIS A 89 -0.91 17.60 9.62
N GLN A 90 -1.52 16.69 8.88
CA GLN A 90 -2.56 15.84 9.44
C GLN A 90 -2.00 14.65 10.19
N TYR A 91 -0.74 14.32 9.99
CA TYR A 91 -0.07 13.29 10.76
C TYR A 91 1.42 13.59 10.80
N LYS A 92 2.12 12.97 11.72
CA LYS A 92 3.57 13.10 11.85
C LYS A 92 4.28 11.77 11.68
N GLN A 93 3.60 10.68 11.93
CA GLN A 93 4.18 9.35 11.85
C GLN A 93 3.24 8.44 11.08
N LEU A 94 3.82 7.48 10.37
CA LEU A 94 3.07 6.59 9.51
C LEU A 94 3.46 5.15 9.83
N ILE A 95 2.48 4.26 9.88
CA ILE A 95 2.69 2.83 10.03
C ILE A 95 2.19 2.15 8.76
N LEU A 96 3.01 1.30 8.19
CA LEU A 96 2.64 0.54 7.00
C LEU A 96 2.39 -0.91 7.38
N CYS A 97 1.26 -1.45 6.95
CA CYS A 97 0.91 -2.85 7.15
C CYS A 97 0.62 -3.47 5.80
N SER A 98 1.49 -4.31 5.30
CA SER A 98 1.28 -4.92 3.98
C SER A 98 2.14 -6.15 3.81
N ALA A 99 1.76 -6.98 2.85
CA ALA A 99 2.64 -8.05 2.40
C ALA A 99 3.88 -7.43 1.75
N PRO A 100 5.01 -8.12 1.76
CA PRO A 100 6.27 -7.52 1.31
C PRO A 100 6.25 -6.95 -0.10
N HIS A 101 5.69 -7.67 -1.06
CA HIS A 101 5.72 -7.20 -2.44
C HIS A 101 4.93 -5.89 -2.61
N VAL A 102 3.70 -5.87 -2.10
CA VAL A 102 2.84 -4.69 -2.23
C VAL A 102 3.44 -3.52 -1.46
N GLY A 103 3.94 -3.80 -0.27
CA GLY A 103 4.60 -2.77 0.53
C GLY A 103 5.81 -2.21 -0.16
N GLY A 104 6.58 -3.07 -0.84
CA GLY A 104 7.75 -2.61 -1.59
C GLY A 104 7.37 -1.67 -2.73
N VAL A 105 6.29 -2.00 -3.45
CA VAL A 105 5.83 -1.13 -4.53
C VAL A 105 5.37 0.22 -3.98
N LEU A 106 4.62 0.20 -2.89
CA LEU A 106 4.20 1.46 -2.27
C LEU A 106 5.41 2.28 -1.82
N LEU A 107 6.37 1.65 -1.14
CA LEU A 107 7.54 2.35 -0.64
C LEU A 107 8.33 2.99 -1.77
N SER A 108 8.41 2.35 -2.92
CA SER A 108 9.11 2.91 -4.06
C SER A 108 8.41 4.14 -4.64
N ASN A 109 7.13 4.31 -4.35
CA ASN A 109 6.34 5.44 -4.83
C ASN A 109 6.14 6.53 -3.79
N LEU A 110 6.64 6.33 -2.57
CA LEU A 110 6.48 7.35 -1.53
C LEU A 110 7.45 8.50 -1.71
N ASP A 111 6.95 9.70 -1.43
CA ASP A 111 7.81 10.86 -1.35
C ASP A 111 8.81 10.68 -0.21
N LYS A 112 9.97 11.30 -0.35
CA LYS A 112 11.02 11.20 0.65
C LYS A 112 10.56 11.62 2.04
N GLN A 113 9.75 12.67 2.10
CA GLN A 113 9.26 13.17 3.39
C GLN A 113 8.31 12.17 4.04
N VAL A 114 7.50 11.49 3.23
CA VAL A 114 6.58 10.47 3.75
C VAL A 114 7.39 9.27 4.26
N THR A 115 8.42 8.89 3.51
CA THR A 115 9.28 7.79 3.93
C THR A 115 9.96 8.10 5.26
N GLN A 116 10.36 9.35 5.46
CA GLN A 116 10.97 9.76 6.74
C GLN A 116 9.98 9.71 7.88
N ALA A 117 8.69 9.83 7.61
CA ALA A 117 7.66 9.73 8.65
C ALA A 117 7.33 8.29 9.00
N LEU A 118 7.82 7.33 8.24
CA LEU A 118 7.50 5.92 8.46
C LEU A 118 8.09 5.42 9.76
N LEU A 119 7.23 4.94 10.64
CA LEU A 119 7.64 4.42 11.94
C LEU A 119 8.04 2.96 11.85
N ILE A 120 7.26 2.17 11.14
CA ILE A 120 7.54 0.75 11.00
C ILE A 120 6.78 0.20 9.80
N ASN A 121 7.34 -0.84 9.21
CA ASN A 121 6.69 -1.58 8.14
C ASN A 121 6.34 -2.97 8.67
N ILE A 122 5.07 -3.16 8.99
CA ILE A 122 4.57 -4.43 9.50
C ILE A 122 4.25 -5.33 8.31
N LYS A 123 4.80 -6.51 8.29
CA LYS A 123 4.68 -7.42 7.15
C LYS A 123 3.41 -8.26 7.22
N LYS A 124 2.31 -7.61 7.50
CA LYS A 124 1.01 -8.23 7.55
C LYS A 124 -0.02 -7.17 7.19
N ASN A 125 -1.00 -7.53 6.37
CA ASN A 125 -2.07 -6.59 6.08
C ASN A 125 -3.31 -6.96 6.88
N PHE A 126 -4.16 -5.99 7.11
CA PHE A 126 -5.38 -6.16 7.90
C PHE A 126 -6.62 -5.75 7.12
N VAL A 127 -6.53 -5.60 5.81
CA VAL A 127 -7.63 -5.04 5.02
C VAL A 127 -8.86 -5.92 4.98
N GLU A 128 -8.68 -7.22 5.18
CA GLU A 128 -9.81 -8.15 5.17
C GLU A 128 -10.24 -8.54 6.58
N GLU A 129 -9.65 -7.90 7.58
CA GLU A 129 -9.96 -8.20 8.97
C GLU A 129 -10.84 -7.11 9.56
N ASN A 130 -11.50 -7.41 10.66
CA ASN A 130 -12.18 -6.37 11.42
C ASN A 130 -11.18 -5.38 11.98
N GLU A 131 -11.61 -4.16 12.15
CA GLU A 131 -10.73 -3.14 12.76
C GLU A 131 -10.24 -3.55 14.13
N SER A 132 -11.03 -4.34 14.86
CA SER A 132 -10.60 -4.80 16.17
C SER A 132 -9.34 -5.65 16.13
N VAL A 133 -9.13 -6.38 15.03
CA VAL A 133 -7.92 -7.19 14.88
C VAL A 133 -6.70 -6.28 14.78
N LEU A 134 -6.81 -5.21 13.99
CA LEU A 134 -5.71 -4.25 13.88
C LEU A 134 -5.48 -3.53 15.20
N ILE A 135 -6.53 -3.10 15.86
CA ILE A 135 -6.41 -2.42 17.15
C ILE A 135 -5.71 -3.32 18.17
N ASN A 136 -6.13 -4.58 18.24
CA ASN A 136 -5.51 -5.51 19.19
C ASN A 136 -4.03 -5.74 18.87
N TYR A 137 -3.70 -5.85 17.59
CA TYR A 137 -2.30 -6.00 17.19
C TYR A 137 -1.49 -4.81 17.65
N LEU A 138 -2.03 -3.60 17.45
CA LEU A 138 -1.32 -2.39 17.84
C LEU A 138 -1.16 -2.30 19.35
N LYS A 139 -2.19 -2.67 20.11
CA LYS A 139 -2.09 -2.67 21.56
C LYS A 139 -0.99 -3.62 22.05
N GLU A 140 -0.99 -4.82 21.49
CA GLU A 140 -0.07 -5.86 21.95
C GLU A 140 1.38 -5.56 21.59
N ASN A 141 1.59 -4.83 20.51
CA ASN A 141 2.93 -4.62 19.98
C ASN A 141 3.40 -3.17 20.08
N TRP A 142 2.62 -2.31 20.74
CA TRP A 142 2.90 -0.87 20.71
C TRP A 142 4.28 -0.52 21.24
N CYS A 143 4.70 -1.15 22.32
CA CYS A 143 6.01 -0.87 22.88
C CYS A 143 7.13 -1.20 21.89
N ASP A 144 6.99 -2.30 21.16
CA ASP A 144 7.98 -2.69 20.17
C ASP A 144 7.95 -1.76 18.97
N ILE A 145 6.77 -1.33 18.54
CA ILE A 145 6.62 -0.41 17.43
C ILE A 145 7.31 0.91 17.74
N VAL A 146 7.04 1.46 18.91
CA VAL A 146 7.62 2.73 19.31
C VAL A 146 9.12 2.60 19.51
N ARG A 147 9.56 1.49 20.06
CA ARG A 147 10.98 1.26 20.32
C ARG A 147 11.78 1.17 19.03
N SER A 148 11.21 0.61 17.98
CA SER A 148 11.92 0.48 16.71
C SER A 148 12.29 1.81 16.11
N ASN A 149 11.60 2.87 16.49
CA ASN A 149 11.87 4.19 15.95
C ASN A 149 12.89 4.97 16.73
N LYS A 150 13.44 4.39 17.78
CA LYS A 150 14.39 5.11 18.62
C LYS A 150 15.84 4.86 18.30
N ILE A 151 16.13 4.38 17.18
CA ILE A 151 17.51 4.07 16.85
C ILE A 151 18.27 5.24 16.28
#